data_7f92ab16538755e2942eafc05f11ac34
#
_entry.id   7f92ab16538755e2942eafc05f11ac34
#
_cell.length_a   1.000
_cell.length_b   1.000
_cell.length_c   1.000
_cell.angle_alpha   90.00
_cell.angle_beta   90.00
_cell.angle_gamma   90.00
#
_symmetry.space_group_name_H-M   'P 1'
#
loop_
_entity.id
_entity.type
_entity.pdbx_description
1 polymer ?
#
loop_
_entity_poly.entity_id
_entity_poly.type
_entity_poly.pdbx_seq_one_letter_code
_entity_poly.pdbx_strand_id
1 'polypeptide(L)'
;MKKKLSLTVSKLTCKRNSISIFNPLSFKVSEGQMLLIKGKNGRGKTTLIHCLAGLLSYQGLVKWKGVEGKIGYIGHKFGLKEYETVYDFIKFWKAVYGSKVCIYEVVELFSLFNVLFSPIAFLSFGQKKKLTFVRLYFFNNNVWLLDEPFSGMDDNNRELIFNMIESHISNKGMIILSTHEKGRILNIKNTKEL
;
A
#
# COMPACT_ATOMS: atom_id res chain seq x y z
N MET A 1 28.20 -2.96 -2.92
CA MET A 1 27.22 -2.13 -3.70
C MET A 1 25.80 -2.63 -3.38
N LYS A 2 24.91 -1.75 -2.89
CA LYS A 2 23.48 -2.13 -2.72
C LYS A 2 22.88 -2.46 -4.08
N LYS A 3 22.14 -3.57 -4.17
CA LYS A 3 21.44 -3.96 -5.42
C LYS A 3 20.33 -2.95 -5.68
N LYS A 4 20.30 -2.38 -6.88
CA LYS A 4 19.25 -1.43 -7.31
C LYS A 4 17.87 -2.09 -7.22
N LEU A 5 16.89 -1.38 -6.63
CA LEU A 5 15.53 -1.86 -6.49
C LEU A 5 14.84 -1.99 -7.86
N SER A 6 14.31 -3.16 -8.16
CA SER A 6 13.52 -3.38 -9.38
C SER A 6 12.55 -4.54 -9.26
N LEU A 7 11.44 -4.44 -9.97
CA LEU A 7 10.47 -5.50 -10.21
C LEU A 7 10.44 -5.82 -11.70
N THR A 8 10.55 -7.08 -12.07
CA THR A 8 10.31 -7.58 -13.42
C THR A 8 9.21 -8.62 -13.39
N VAL A 9 8.17 -8.37 -14.16
CA VAL A 9 7.02 -9.27 -14.32
C VAL A 9 6.98 -9.72 -15.79
N SER A 10 6.82 -11.02 -16.02
CA SER A 10 6.72 -11.60 -17.36
C SER A 10 5.59 -12.63 -17.41
N LYS A 11 4.64 -12.39 -18.31
CA LYS A 11 3.47 -13.25 -18.57
C LYS A 11 2.72 -13.67 -17.31
N LEU A 12 2.63 -12.75 -16.30
CA LEU A 12 1.92 -12.99 -15.06
C LEU A 12 0.43 -13.12 -15.34
N THR A 13 -0.17 -14.22 -14.93
CA THR A 13 -1.62 -14.43 -14.89
C THR A 13 -2.02 -15.21 -13.65
N CYS A 14 -3.25 -15.05 -13.21
CA CYS A 14 -3.84 -15.77 -12.09
C CYS A 14 -5.13 -16.44 -12.53
N LYS A 15 -5.32 -17.71 -12.14
CA LYS A 15 -6.54 -18.48 -12.46
C LYS A 15 -7.34 -18.75 -11.18
N ARG A 16 -8.64 -18.69 -11.30
CA ARG A 16 -9.59 -19.14 -10.29
C ARG A 16 -10.57 -20.10 -10.95
N ASN A 17 -10.68 -21.33 -10.43
CA ASN A 17 -11.49 -22.40 -11.03
C ASN A 17 -11.20 -22.56 -12.53
N SER A 18 -9.91 -22.64 -12.91
CA SER A 18 -9.40 -22.74 -14.28
C SER A 18 -9.65 -21.53 -15.20
N ILE A 19 -10.37 -20.51 -14.74
CA ILE A 19 -10.65 -19.29 -15.50
C ILE A 19 -9.58 -18.24 -15.18
N SER A 20 -8.98 -17.65 -16.23
CA SER A 20 -8.00 -16.56 -16.08
C SER A 20 -8.72 -15.29 -15.62
N ILE A 21 -8.25 -14.68 -14.51
CA ILE A 21 -8.83 -13.47 -13.93
C ILE A 21 -8.45 -12.24 -14.76
N PHE A 22 -7.26 -12.24 -15.34
CA PHE A 22 -6.77 -11.20 -16.24
C PHE A 22 -5.82 -11.79 -17.28
N ASN A 23 -5.68 -11.11 -18.42
CA ASN A 23 -4.76 -11.51 -19.49
C ASN A 23 -3.30 -11.46 -18.99
N PRO A 24 -2.40 -12.30 -19.55
CA PRO A 24 -1.00 -12.31 -19.15
C PRO A 24 -0.35 -10.94 -19.25
N LEU A 25 0.21 -10.46 -18.14
CA LEU A 25 0.81 -9.13 -18.01
C LEU A 25 2.33 -9.21 -17.98
N SER A 26 2.98 -8.26 -18.64
CA SER A 26 4.42 -8.08 -18.56
C SER A 26 4.73 -6.60 -18.36
N PHE A 27 5.60 -6.29 -17.38
CA PHE A 27 6.04 -4.94 -17.09
C PHE A 27 7.29 -4.92 -16.22
N LYS A 28 7.91 -3.75 -16.13
CA LYS A 28 9.05 -3.50 -15.23
C LYS A 28 8.79 -2.22 -14.44
N VAL A 29 9.23 -2.21 -13.17
CA VAL A 29 9.22 -1.04 -12.31
C VAL A 29 10.59 -0.93 -11.66
N SER A 30 11.13 0.27 -11.57
CA SER A 30 12.43 0.55 -10.96
C SER A 30 12.29 1.42 -9.71
N GLU A 31 13.35 1.55 -8.96
CA GLU A 31 13.40 2.45 -7.80
C GLU A 31 12.98 3.89 -8.19
N GLY A 32 12.32 4.58 -7.27
CA GLY A 32 11.79 5.91 -7.50
C GLY A 32 10.63 5.96 -8.49
N GLN A 33 10.00 4.82 -8.79
CA GLN A 33 8.88 4.74 -9.72
C GLN A 33 7.59 4.25 -9.03
N MET A 34 6.47 4.77 -9.51
CA MET A 34 5.15 4.27 -9.21
C MET A 34 4.53 3.63 -10.45
N LEU A 35 3.97 2.42 -10.28
CA LEU A 35 3.11 1.77 -11.26
C LEU A 35 1.66 1.92 -10.83
N LEU A 36 0.84 2.51 -11.68
CA LEU A 36 -0.61 2.58 -11.49
C LEU A 36 -1.31 1.46 -12.24
N ILE A 37 -2.08 0.67 -11.51
CA ILE A 37 -2.96 -0.36 -12.06
C ILE A 37 -4.37 0.22 -12.15
N LYS A 38 -4.84 0.47 -13.37
CA LYS A 38 -6.20 0.95 -13.68
C LYS A 38 -7.10 -0.18 -14.14
N GLY A 39 -8.39 -0.01 -13.95
CA GLY A 39 -9.41 -0.94 -14.44
C GLY A 39 -10.70 -0.83 -13.66
N LYS A 40 -11.80 -1.26 -14.26
CA LYS A 40 -13.11 -1.33 -13.60
C LYS A 40 -13.08 -2.29 -12.41
N ASN A 41 -14.05 -2.17 -11.52
CA ASN A 41 -14.19 -3.14 -10.41
C ASN A 41 -14.40 -4.56 -10.97
N GLY A 42 -13.83 -5.56 -10.28
CA GLY A 42 -13.89 -6.96 -10.72
C GLY A 42 -12.86 -7.36 -11.79
N ARG A 43 -12.05 -6.46 -12.34
CA ARG A 43 -11.04 -6.78 -13.37
C ARG A 43 -9.75 -7.41 -12.84
N GLY A 44 -9.64 -7.69 -11.55
CA GLY A 44 -8.49 -8.41 -10.98
C GLY A 44 -7.37 -7.53 -10.44
N LYS A 45 -7.58 -6.21 -10.23
CA LYS A 45 -6.59 -5.30 -9.64
C LYS A 45 -6.05 -5.81 -8.30
N THR A 46 -6.94 -6.10 -7.36
CA THR A 46 -6.60 -6.71 -6.06
C THR A 46 -5.88 -8.05 -6.22
N THR A 47 -6.34 -8.90 -7.15
CA THR A 47 -5.70 -10.19 -7.43
C THR A 47 -4.27 -10.01 -7.91
N LEU A 48 -4.03 -9.05 -8.82
CA LEU A 48 -2.67 -8.75 -9.29
C LEU A 48 -1.78 -8.28 -8.12
N ILE A 49 -2.26 -7.37 -7.27
CA ILE A 49 -1.51 -6.94 -6.09
C ILE A 49 -1.23 -8.11 -5.14
N HIS A 50 -2.19 -9.00 -4.91
CA HIS A 50 -1.99 -10.20 -4.08
C HIS A 50 -0.95 -11.16 -4.68
N CYS A 51 -0.91 -11.34 -6.01
CA CYS A 51 0.13 -12.12 -6.67
C CYS A 51 1.51 -11.49 -6.46
N LEU A 52 1.63 -10.16 -6.61
CA LEU A 52 2.89 -9.43 -6.38
C LEU A 52 3.33 -9.47 -4.91
N ALA A 53 2.39 -9.49 -3.98
CA ALA A 53 2.64 -9.64 -2.54
C ALA A 53 3.00 -11.08 -2.12
N GLY A 54 2.88 -12.07 -3.03
CA GLY A 54 3.08 -13.48 -2.69
C GLY A 54 1.92 -14.09 -1.89
N LEU A 55 0.75 -13.44 -1.86
CA LEU A 55 -0.44 -13.91 -1.15
C LEU A 55 -1.31 -14.87 -1.97
N LEU A 56 -1.13 -14.89 -3.29
CA LEU A 56 -1.83 -15.78 -4.22
C LEU A 56 -0.85 -16.45 -5.17
N SER A 57 -1.12 -17.70 -5.53
CA SER A 57 -0.40 -18.41 -6.58
C SER A 57 -0.72 -17.81 -7.96
N TYR A 58 0.27 -17.84 -8.83
CA TYR A 58 0.19 -17.28 -10.18
C TYR A 58 1.00 -18.11 -11.17
N GLN A 59 0.78 -17.88 -12.46
CA GLN A 59 1.61 -18.37 -13.56
C GLN A 59 2.44 -17.22 -14.14
N GLY A 60 3.59 -17.53 -14.72
CA GLY A 60 4.54 -16.53 -15.21
C GLY A 60 5.68 -16.29 -14.23
N LEU A 61 6.38 -15.16 -14.38
CA LEU A 61 7.55 -14.80 -13.59
C LEU A 61 7.33 -13.47 -12.89
N VAL A 62 7.58 -13.45 -11.57
CA VAL A 62 7.71 -12.23 -10.76
C VAL A 62 9.08 -12.25 -10.10
N LYS A 63 9.93 -11.30 -10.47
CA LYS A 63 11.30 -11.22 -9.96
C LYS A 63 11.55 -9.86 -9.30
N TRP A 64 11.71 -9.89 -8.00
CA TRP A 64 12.14 -8.77 -7.18
C TRP A 64 13.66 -8.75 -7.04
N LYS A 65 14.27 -7.56 -7.10
CA LYS A 65 15.68 -7.33 -6.80
C LYS A 65 15.82 -6.11 -5.89
N GLY A 66 16.80 -6.13 -4.98
CA GLY A 66 17.09 -4.99 -4.11
C GLY A 66 16.00 -4.66 -3.10
N VAL A 67 15.06 -5.58 -2.84
CA VAL A 67 14.05 -5.43 -1.79
C VAL A 67 14.75 -5.58 -0.44
N GLU A 68 14.71 -4.54 0.36
CA GLU A 68 15.22 -4.53 1.73
C GLU A 68 14.05 -4.79 2.68
N GLY A 69 14.11 -5.90 3.43
CA GLY A 69 13.04 -6.30 4.33
C GLY A 69 11.81 -6.88 3.63
N LYS A 70 10.66 -6.68 4.23
CA LYS A 70 9.36 -7.16 3.73
C LYS A 70 8.69 -6.09 2.89
N ILE A 71 7.82 -6.50 1.96
CA ILE A 71 6.99 -5.60 1.17
C ILE A 71 5.87 -5.05 2.05
N GLY A 72 5.67 -3.73 2.05
CA GLY A 72 4.54 -3.07 2.70
C GLY A 72 3.27 -3.26 1.89
N TYR A 73 2.21 -3.78 2.50
CA TYR A 73 0.94 -3.99 1.83
C TYR A 73 -0.20 -3.33 2.60
N ILE A 74 -1.00 -2.53 1.90
CA ILE A 74 -2.30 -2.02 2.35
C ILE A 74 -3.36 -2.53 1.39
N GLY A 75 -4.26 -3.35 1.92
CA GLY A 75 -5.40 -3.90 1.19
C GLY A 75 -6.69 -3.12 1.40
N HIS A 76 -7.74 -3.59 0.74
CA HIS A 76 -9.08 -3.04 0.92
C HIS A 76 -9.62 -3.26 2.34
N LYS A 77 -9.33 -4.40 2.95
CA LYS A 77 -9.66 -4.68 4.36
C LYS A 77 -8.58 -4.12 5.27
N PHE A 78 -8.95 -3.40 6.31
CA PHE A 78 -8.03 -2.72 7.20
C PHE A 78 -7.17 -3.65 8.06
N GLY A 79 -7.72 -4.82 8.43
CA GLY A 79 -7.05 -5.75 9.36
C GLY A 79 -6.83 -5.13 10.75
N LEU A 80 -7.77 -4.31 11.19
CA LEU A 80 -7.77 -3.65 12.49
C LEU A 80 -8.59 -4.47 13.48
N LYS A 81 -8.18 -4.48 14.73
CA LYS A 81 -8.93 -5.06 15.84
C LYS A 81 -9.82 -3.98 16.45
N GLU A 82 -11.11 -4.12 16.35
CA GLU A 82 -12.07 -3.07 16.68
C GLU A 82 -12.11 -2.69 18.17
N TYR A 83 -11.74 -3.62 19.06
CA TYR A 83 -11.71 -3.40 20.51
C TYR A 83 -10.42 -2.72 21.02
N GLU A 84 -9.36 -2.66 20.22
CA GLU A 84 -8.14 -1.95 20.59
C GLU A 84 -8.35 -0.44 20.47
N THR A 85 -7.64 0.34 21.32
CA THR A 85 -7.57 1.79 21.14
C THR A 85 -6.59 2.16 20.03
N VAL A 86 -6.73 3.39 19.49
CA VAL A 86 -5.75 3.94 18.53
C VAL A 86 -4.35 3.96 19.15
N TYR A 87 -4.24 4.33 20.43
CA TYR A 87 -2.97 4.34 21.16
C TYR A 87 -2.33 2.95 21.21
N ASP A 88 -3.10 1.92 21.57
CA ASP A 88 -2.60 0.56 21.67
C ASP A 88 -2.13 0.04 20.32
N PHE A 89 -2.88 0.33 19.26
CA PHE A 89 -2.49 0.00 17.88
C PHE A 89 -1.15 0.65 17.49
N ILE A 90 -0.99 1.95 17.74
CA ILE A 90 0.23 2.68 17.41
C ILE A 90 1.40 2.14 18.23
N LYS A 91 1.22 1.97 19.54
CA LYS A 91 2.21 1.41 20.46
C LYS A 91 2.65 0.01 20.05
N PHE A 92 1.72 -0.85 19.69
CA PHE A 92 1.99 -2.20 19.21
C PHE A 92 2.88 -2.21 17.96
N TRP A 93 2.49 -1.47 16.90
CA TRP A 93 3.26 -1.46 15.67
C TRP A 93 4.60 -0.76 15.80
N LYS A 94 4.69 0.28 16.62
CA LYS A 94 5.98 0.89 17.00
C LYS A 94 6.92 -0.15 17.60
N ALA A 95 6.43 -0.99 18.53
CA ALA A 95 7.22 -2.03 19.15
C ALA A 95 7.61 -3.14 18.18
N VAL A 96 6.66 -3.61 17.34
CA VAL A 96 6.89 -4.67 16.32
C VAL A 96 8.02 -4.29 15.35
N TYR A 97 8.09 -3.01 14.96
CA TYR A 97 9.11 -2.54 14.01
C TYR A 97 10.34 -1.91 14.68
N GLY A 98 10.41 -1.89 16.03
CA GLY A 98 11.52 -1.30 16.77
C GLY A 98 11.71 0.19 16.50
N SER A 99 10.64 0.91 16.14
CA SER A 99 10.71 2.32 15.80
C SER A 99 11.00 3.19 17.01
N LYS A 100 11.90 4.17 16.87
CA LYS A 100 12.24 5.16 17.90
C LYS A 100 11.36 6.42 17.83
N VAL A 101 10.51 6.55 16.80
CA VAL A 101 9.63 7.70 16.61
C VAL A 101 8.69 7.85 17.80
N CYS A 102 8.45 9.08 18.26
CA CYS A 102 7.51 9.36 19.35
C CYS A 102 6.07 9.05 18.90
N ILE A 103 5.27 8.42 19.76
CA ILE A 103 3.85 8.13 19.45
C ILE A 103 3.09 9.43 19.15
N TYR A 104 3.33 10.50 19.91
CA TYR A 104 2.64 11.78 19.74
C TYR A 104 2.98 12.47 18.43
N GLU A 105 4.23 12.33 17.91
CA GLU A 105 4.58 12.81 16.56
C GLU A 105 3.77 12.09 15.47
N VAL A 106 3.57 10.79 15.62
CA VAL A 106 2.73 10.01 14.70
C VAL A 106 1.27 10.41 14.79
N VAL A 107 0.77 10.61 16.01
CA VAL A 107 -0.61 11.03 16.25
C VAL A 107 -0.88 12.42 15.66
N GLU A 108 0.07 13.33 15.75
CA GLU A 108 0.02 14.64 15.13
C GLU A 108 0.02 14.55 13.62
N LEU A 109 1.01 13.86 13.05
CA LEU A 109 1.15 13.65 11.59
C LEU A 109 -0.14 13.11 10.95
N PHE A 110 -0.79 12.14 11.60
CA PHE A 110 -2.01 11.52 11.10
C PHE A 110 -3.29 12.18 11.60
N SER A 111 -3.19 13.29 12.38
CA SER A 111 -4.33 14.01 12.97
C SER A 111 -5.29 13.08 13.71
N LEU A 112 -4.75 12.32 14.68
CA LEU A 112 -5.47 11.30 15.44
C LEU A 112 -5.64 11.65 16.93
N PHE A 113 -5.28 12.87 17.37
CA PHE A 113 -5.35 13.26 18.77
C PHE A 113 -6.74 13.08 19.39
N ASN A 114 -7.78 13.55 18.69
CA ASN A 114 -9.16 13.52 19.19
C ASN A 114 -9.73 12.09 19.38
N VAL A 115 -9.06 11.09 18.81
CA VAL A 115 -9.50 9.68 18.84
C VAL A 115 -8.45 8.76 19.46
N LEU A 116 -7.37 9.32 20.03
CA LEU A 116 -6.21 8.54 20.47
C LEU A 116 -6.57 7.41 21.44
N PHE A 117 -7.44 7.67 22.38
CA PHE A 117 -7.89 6.69 23.37
C PHE A 117 -9.25 6.06 23.05
N SER A 118 -9.80 6.36 21.88
CA SER A 118 -11.05 5.75 21.42
C SER A 118 -10.81 4.36 20.89
N PRO A 119 -11.72 3.39 21.12
CA PRO A 119 -11.74 2.12 20.42
C PRO A 119 -11.82 2.32 18.90
N ILE A 120 -11.08 1.50 18.17
CA ILE A 120 -11.01 1.56 16.69
C ILE A 120 -12.41 1.34 16.06
N ALA A 121 -13.30 0.63 16.75
CA ALA A 121 -14.69 0.46 16.32
C ALA A 121 -15.39 1.80 16.00
N PHE A 122 -15.12 2.84 16.79
CA PHE A 122 -15.79 4.15 16.68
C PHE A 122 -15.14 5.10 15.67
N LEU A 123 -14.05 4.72 15.05
CA LEU A 123 -13.39 5.54 14.05
C LEU A 123 -14.20 5.59 12.74
N SER A 124 -14.16 6.77 12.10
CA SER A 124 -14.65 6.89 10.72
C SER A 124 -13.84 6.01 9.77
N PHE A 125 -14.38 5.75 8.58
CA PHE A 125 -13.69 4.99 7.55
C PHE A 125 -12.32 5.61 7.19
N GLY A 126 -12.24 6.93 7.01
CA GLY A 126 -11.01 7.65 6.73
C GLY A 126 -9.98 7.55 7.87
N GLN A 127 -10.42 7.62 9.13
CA GLN A 127 -9.55 7.42 10.30
C GLN A 127 -9.01 5.99 10.37
N LYS A 128 -9.87 4.97 10.14
CA LYS A 128 -9.43 3.56 10.03
C LYS A 128 -8.39 3.40 8.92
N LYS A 129 -8.61 4.03 7.77
CA LYS A 129 -7.66 4.01 6.65
C LYS A 129 -6.31 4.64 7.04
N LYS A 130 -6.30 5.79 7.71
CA LYS A 130 -5.09 6.42 8.25
C LYS A 130 -4.29 5.48 9.15
N LEU A 131 -4.94 4.74 10.03
CA LEU A 131 -4.26 3.76 10.89
C LEU A 131 -3.51 2.68 10.09
N THR A 132 -4.01 2.27 8.93
CA THR A 132 -3.27 1.32 8.08
C THR A 132 -1.97 1.92 7.55
N PHE A 133 -1.95 3.23 7.29
CA PHE A 133 -0.73 3.94 6.87
C PHE A 133 0.24 4.21 8.02
N VAL A 134 -0.23 4.39 9.26
CA VAL A 134 0.64 4.43 10.45
C VAL A 134 1.52 3.18 10.51
N ARG A 135 0.99 2.02 10.19
CA ARG A 135 1.77 0.77 10.12
C ARG A 135 2.88 0.84 9.07
N LEU A 136 2.59 1.38 7.86
CA LEU A 136 3.61 1.58 6.83
C LEU A 136 4.66 2.63 7.24
N TYR A 137 4.26 3.65 7.97
CA TYR A 137 5.15 4.69 8.46
C TYR A 137 6.24 4.14 9.38
N PHE A 138 5.88 3.23 10.28
CA PHE A 138 6.86 2.54 11.13
C PHE A 138 7.69 1.50 10.38
N PHE A 139 7.14 0.96 9.32
CA PHE A 139 7.76 -0.11 8.56
C PHE A 139 8.70 0.48 7.51
N ASN A 140 9.98 0.61 7.89
CA ASN A 140 11.02 1.12 6.99
C ASN A 140 11.32 0.09 5.87
N ASN A 141 10.54 0.12 4.81
CA ASN A 141 10.70 -0.72 3.63
C ASN A 141 10.75 0.14 2.37
N ASN A 142 11.27 -0.44 1.29
CA ASN A 142 11.44 0.26 0.02
C ASN A 142 10.38 -0.09 -1.04
N VAL A 143 9.40 -0.93 -0.71
CA VAL A 143 8.31 -1.33 -1.63
C VAL A 143 6.95 -1.24 -0.95
N TRP A 144 6.03 -0.50 -1.55
CA TRP A 144 4.63 -0.44 -1.14
C TRP A 144 3.70 -0.98 -2.21
N LEU A 145 2.80 -1.87 -1.81
CA LEU A 145 1.67 -2.36 -2.60
C LEU A 145 0.39 -1.81 -1.98
N LEU A 146 -0.31 -0.95 -2.71
CA LEU A 146 -1.47 -0.20 -2.20
C LEU A 146 -2.71 -0.53 -3.03
N ASP A 147 -3.70 -1.17 -2.40
CA ASP A 147 -4.97 -1.51 -3.06
C ASP A 147 -6.06 -0.52 -2.66
N GLU A 148 -6.47 0.32 -3.61
CA GLU A 148 -7.47 1.38 -3.46
C GLU A 148 -7.18 2.28 -2.23
N PRO A 149 -5.98 2.89 -2.13
CA PRO A 149 -5.55 3.59 -0.92
C PRO A 149 -6.39 4.82 -0.60
N PHE A 150 -7.02 5.45 -1.59
CA PHE A 150 -7.77 6.70 -1.44
C PHE A 150 -9.29 6.51 -1.26
N SER A 151 -9.78 5.29 -1.46
CA SER A 151 -11.22 4.99 -1.38
C SER A 151 -11.79 5.38 -0.01
N GLY A 152 -12.90 6.14 -0.02
CA GLY A 152 -13.63 6.57 1.17
C GLY A 152 -12.92 7.63 2.03
N MET A 153 -11.90 8.30 1.50
CA MET A 153 -11.23 9.41 2.15
C MET A 153 -11.75 10.76 1.67
N ASP A 154 -11.84 11.73 2.57
CA ASP A 154 -11.99 13.15 2.24
C ASP A 154 -10.69 13.74 1.68
N ASP A 155 -10.75 14.95 1.15
CA ASP A 155 -9.62 15.58 0.45
C ASP A 155 -8.41 15.80 1.38
N ASN A 156 -8.63 16.21 2.64
CA ASN A 156 -7.55 16.44 3.59
C ASN A 156 -6.79 15.15 3.93
N ASN A 157 -7.53 14.05 4.14
CA ASN A 157 -6.93 12.75 4.40
C ASN A 157 -6.21 12.19 3.17
N ARG A 158 -6.73 12.47 1.95
CA ARG A 158 -6.08 12.11 0.69
C ARG A 158 -4.75 12.84 0.54
N GLU A 159 -4.70 14.13 0.83
CA GLU A 159 -3.47 14.93 0.70
C GLU A 159 -2.35 14.41 1.59
N LEU A 160 -2.66 14.04 2.84
CA LEU A 160 -1.70 13.39 3.74
C LEU A 160 -1.09 12.13 3.09
N ILE A 161 -1.93 11.26 2.54
CA ILE A 161 -1.45 10.02 1.91
C ILE A 161 -0.67 10.31 0.63
N PHE A 162 -1.06 11.31 -0.16
CA PHE A 162 -0.29 11.75 -1.33
C PHE A 162 1.11 12.20 -0.93
N ASN A 163 1.25 13.03 0.10
CA ASN A 163 2.54 13.51 0.59
C ASN A 163 3.44 12.34 1.05
N MET A 164 2.87 11.33 1.72
CA MET A 164 3.60 10.11 2.09
C MET A 164 4.08 9.32 0.86
N ILE A 165 3.23 9.17 -0.16
CA ILE A 165 3.56 8.49 -1.42
C ILE A 165 4.69 9.25 -2.14
N GLU A 166 4.58 10.57 -2.27
CA GLU A 166 5.61 11.41 -2.89
C GLU A 166 6.95 11.32 -2.17
N SER A 167 6.92 11.41 -0.84
CA SER A 167 8.11 11.27 -0.02
C SER A 167 8.76 9.88 -0.21
N HIS A 168 7.96 8.82 -0.25
CA HIS A 168 8.48 7.47 -0.47
C HIS A 168 9.15 7.31 -1.84
N ILE A 169 8.56 7.84 -2.90
CA ILE A 169 9.12 7.82 -4.26
C ILE A 169 10.39 8.68 -4.34
N SER A 170 10.39 9.87 -3.75
CA SER A 170 11.55 10.77 -3.71
C SER A 170 12.75 10.14 -2.98
N ASN A 171 12.48 9.32 -1.96
CA ASN A 171 13.46 8.52 -1.25
C ASN A 171 13.82 7.19 -1.95
N LYS A 172 13.61 7.12 -3.26
CA LYS A 172 13.90 5.94 -4.11
C LYS A 172 13.08 4.69 -3.77
N GLY A 173 11.96 4.84 -3.08
CA GLY A 173 11.00 3.76 -2.89
C GLY A 173 10.29 3.38 -4.19
N MET A 174 9.61 2.25 -4.19
CA MET A 174 8.78 1.77 -5.30
C MET A 174 7.36 1.57 -4.82
N ILE A 175 6.39 2.00 -5.62
CA ILE A 175 4.97 1.83 -5.31
C ILE A 175 4.26 1.15 -6.47
N ILE A 176 3.44 0.14 -6.16
CA ILE A 176 2.42 -0.39 -7.06
C ILE A 176 1.07 -0.08 -6.43
N LEU A 177 0.25 0.69 -7.13
CA LEU A 177 -1.00 1.23 -6.62
C LEU A 177 -2.15 0.85 -7.55
N SER A 178 -3.24 0.30 -7.02
CA SER A 178 -4.48 0.13 -7.76
C SER A 178 -5.45 1.25 -7.43
N THR A 179 -6.20 1.71 -8.43
CA THR A 179 -7.35 2.59 -8.22
C THR A 179 -8.30 2.55 -9.41
N HIS A 180 -9.56 2.83 -9.14
CA HIS A 180 -10.58 3.09 -10.16
C HIS A 180 -10.91 4.59 -10.28
N GLU A 181 -10.37 5.42 -9.39
CA GLU A 181 -10.61 6.86 -9.36
C GLU A 181 -9.90 7.56 -10.52
N LYS A 182 -10.58 8.55 -11.11
CA LYS A 182 -10.05 9.39 -12.20
C LYS A 182 -9.36 10.67 -11.72
N GLY A 183 -9.20 10.84 -10.40
CA GLY A 183 -8.69 12.05 -9.78
C GLY A 183 -7.20 12.30 -10.01
N ARG A 184 -6.70 13.42 -9.46
CA ARG A 184 -5.31 13.87 -9.48
C ARG A 184 -4.42 12.81 -8.83
N ILE A 185 -3.90 11.91 -9.65
CA ILE A 185 -2.85 11.00 -9.24
C ILE A 185 -1.59 11.50 -9.91
N LEU A 186 -0.63 11.88 -9.08
CA LEU A 186 0.76 12.31 -9.33
C LEU A 186 1.35 11.93 -10.69
N ASN A 187 2.35 12.62 -11.16
CA ASN A 187 3.14 12.40 -12.38
C ASN A 187 3.51 10.92 -12.59
N ILE A 188 2.52 10.13 -13.06
CA ILE A 188 2.68 8.69 -13.23
C ILE A 188 3.29 8.43 -14.60
N LYS A 189 4.53 7.97 -14.59
CA LYS A 189 5.23 7.56 -15.82
C LYS A 189 4.80 6.18 -16.34
N ASN A 190 4.22 5.33 -15.48
CA ASN A 190 3.85 3.96 -15.83
C ASN A 190 2.41 3.64 -15.40
N THR A 191 1.57 3.31 -16.37
CA THR A 191 0.19 2.83 -16.12
C THR A 191 -0.01 1.47 -16.78
N LYS A 192 -0.71 0.56 -16.11
CA LYS A 192 -1.21 -0.69 -16.68
C LYS A 192 -2.73 -0.75 -16.53
N GLU A 193 -3.40 -1.05 -17.60
CA GLU A 193 -4.85 -1.23 -17.65
C GLU A 193 -5.19 -2.73 -17.62
N LEU A 194 -6.22 -3.10 -16.80
CA LEU A 194 -6.76 -4.44 -16.66
C LEU A 194 -8.17 -4.54 -17.23
#